data_88ee2ac08b122678e0264cf67f01dc48
#
_entry.id   88ee2ac08b122678e0264cf67f01dc48
#
_cell.length_a   1.000
_cell.length_b   1.000
_cell.length_c   1.000
_cell.angle_alpha   90.00
_cell.angle_beta   90.00
_cell.angle_gamma   90.00
#
_symmetry.space_group_name_H-M   'P 1'
#
loop_
_entity.id
_entity.type
_entity.pdbx_description
1 polymer ?
#
loop_
_entity_poly.entity_id
_entity_poly.type
_entity_poly.pdbx_seq_one_letter_code
_entity_poly.pdbx_strand_id
1 'polypeptide(L)'
;MMNLLKRILPLFLALLLAFSAACAAEEDTWICLNCGQDASGDTCAYCGETRDVWTCAECGTRNLSDTCSKCGKEKKVSLAVQASSTYPLTAFPALRVLAAAGDAESLFRLGKYYEKGLLVEQDAEKALRCYRDAAESGYAQAWVYLGRLYDAGVMVKPDAAFALDCYRKAADMGNAQAFWYLGSFYEEGTGVEQNYGMAMDYYQMAADRGDADSWMSLAYMYQQGKGVEADPQKALEYYEKAASLGSGLACDYLGYLYMTGTQVTRDTSKGLEWYRKAAELGNARSMYALGYAYQCGQGVDINMEEALKWYEKAALAGHKNGYLVWKAYRK
;
A
#
# COMPACT_ATOMS: atom_id res chain seq x y z
N MET A 1 -21.86 0.95 19.48
CA MET A 1 -22.41 1.97 18.58
C MET A 1 -22.74 3.31 19.27
N MET A 2 -23.43 3.33 20.43
CA MET A 2 -23.78 4.59 21.12
C MET A 2 -22.61 5.43 21.65
N ASN A 3 -21.47 4.83 22.01
CA ASN A 3 -20.29 5.56 22.51
C ASN A 3 -19.43 6.19 21.38
N LEU A 4 -19.51 5.67 20.17
CA LEU A 4 -18.83 6.22 19.00
C LEU A 4 -19.55 7.48 18.49
N LEU A 5 -20.88 7.45 18.48
CA LEU A 5 -21.71 8.61 18.12
C LEU A 5 -21.56 9.79 19.10
N LYS A 6 -21.34 9.52 20.40
CA LYS A 6 -21.11 10.58 21.40
C LYS A 6 -19.74 11.26 21.27
N ARG A 7 -18.76 10.62 20.63
CA ARG A 7 -17.43 11.22 20.34
C ARG A 7 -17.38 11.92 18.99
N ILE A 8 -18.17 11.46 18.01
CA ILE A 8 -18.18 12.01 16.65
C ILE A 8 -19.12 13.21 16.53
N LEU A 9 -20.25 13.22 17.25
CA LEU A 9 -21.22 14.30 17.18
C LEU A 9 -20.67 15.68 17.61
N PRO A 10 -19.85 15.80 18.68
CA PRO A 10 -19.20 17.07 19.01
C PRO A 10 -18.18 17.52 17.98
N LEU A 11 -17.46 16.59 17.35
CA LEU A 11 -16.50 16.87 16.29
C LEU A 11 -17.18 17.34 14.99
N PHE A 12 -18.31 16.75 14.64
CA PHE A 12 -19.14 17.20 13.49
C PHE A 12 -19.78 18.57 13.74
N LEU A 13 -20.24 18.82 14.97
CA LEU A 13 -20.78 20.13 15.35
C LEU A 13 -19.68 21.20 15.41
N ALA A 14 -18.47 20.85 15.85
CA ALA A 14 -17.31 21.73 15.84
C ALA A 14 -16.84 22.05 14.42
N LEU A 15 -16.92 21.07 13.49
CA LEU A 15 -16.63 21.30 12.06
C LEU A 15 -17.69 22.21 11.40
N LEU A 16 -18.98 22.03 11.72
CA LEU A 16 -20.06 22.89 11.21
C LEU A 16 -20.01 24.32 11.81
N LEU A 17 -19.63 24.44 13.08
CA LEU A 17 -19.45 25.74 13.73
C LEU A 17 -18.16 26.43 13.26
N ALA A 18 -17.09 25.71 12.95
CA ALA A 18 -15.88 26.27 12.34
C ALA A 18 -16.14 26.77 10.91
N PHE A 19 -17.04 26.11 10.15
CA PHE A 19 -17.46 26.61 8.83
C PHE A 19 -18.36 27.86 8.91
N SER A 20 -19.17 28.01 9.97
CA SER A 20 -20.01 29.20 10.15
C SER A 20 -19.27 30.38 10.80
N ALA A 21 -18.24 30.13 11.60
CA ALA A 21 -17.42 31.18 12.22
C ALA A 21 -16.40 31.81 11.23
N ALA A 22 -16.11 31.17 10.12
CA ALA A 22 -15.28 31.74 9.06
C ALA A 22 -15.96 32.89 8.29
N CYS A 23 -17.24 33.20 8.58
CA CYS A 23 -17.97 34.32 7.99
C CYS A 23 -18.19 35.54 8.92
N ALA A 24 -17.79 35.47 10.20
CA ALA A 24 -17.87 36.63 11.11
C ALA A 24 -16.49 37.27 11.29
N ALA A 25 -16.32 38.43 10.69
CA ALA A 25 -15.16 39.27 10.92
C ALA A 25 -15.16 39.72 12.39
N GLU A 26 -14.06 39.45 13.11
CA GLU A 26 -13.45 40.23 14.18
C GLU A 26 -12.68 39.33 15.16
N GLU A 27 -11.69 38.67 14.73
CA GLU A 27 -10.44 38.24 15.35
C GLU A 27 -9.81 37.16 14.47
N ASP A 28 -8.66 37.45 13.93
CA ASP A 28 -7.91 36.65 12.94
C ASP A 28 -7.27 35.42 13.61
N THR A 29 -8.09 34.71 14.41
CA THR A 29 -7.70 33.51 15.13
C THR A 29 -8.11 32.25 14.31
N TRP A 30 -7.21 31.29 14.26
CA TRP A 30 -7.40 30.01 13.58
C TRP A 30 -6.77 28.87 14.39
N ILE A 31 -7.29 27.67 14.28
CA ILE A 31 -6.68 26.51 14.91
C ILE A 31 -5.52 26.04 14.04
N CYS A 32 -4.30 26.01 14.60
CA CYS A 32 -3.13 25.50 13.91
C CYS A 32 -3.28 23.99 13.68
N LEU A 33 -3.31 23.59 12.41
CA LEU A 33 -3.51 22.18 12.03
C LEU A 33 -2.27 21.30 12.32
N ASN A 34 -1.13 21.91 12.66
CA ASN A 34 0.09 21.18 13.00
C ASN A 34 0.20 20.85 14.50
N CYS A 35 -0.26 21.72 15.39
CA CYS A 35 -0.15 21.53 16.84
C CYS A 35 -1.50 21.59 17.58
N GLY A 36 -2.60 21.86 16.89
CA GLY A 36 -3.95 21.95 17.49
C GLY A 36 -4.19 23.19 18.38
N GLN A 37 -3.25 24.14 18.45
CA GLN A 37 -3.36 25.33 19.27
C GLN A 37 -4.02 26.49 18.52
N ASP A 38 -4.72 27.34 19.24
CA ASP A 38 -5.24 28.57 18.67
C ASP A 38 -4.09 29.49 18.24
N ALA A 39 -4.18 30.04 17.05
CA ALA A 39 -3.18 30.90 16.46
C ALA A 39 -3.83 32.18 15.91
N SER A 40 -3.10 33.28 15.87
CA SER A 40 -3.52 34.55 15.29
C SER A 40 -2.49 35.05 14.27
N GLY A 41 -2.97 35.78 13.25
CA GLY A 41 -2.12 36.16 12.12
C GLY A 41 -1.80 35.02 11.17
N ASP A 42 -0.69 35.15 10.42
CA ASP A 42 -0.31 34.23 9.36
C ASP A 42 0.58 33.03 9.82
N THR A 43 1.03 33.04 11.07
CA THR A 43 1.99 32.05 11.61
C THR A 43 1.59 31.63 13.01
N CYS A 44 1.58 30.34 13.28
CA CYS A 44 1.36 29.84 14.63
C CYS A 44 2.54 30.11 15.55
N ALA A 45 2.28 30.79 16.69
CA ALA A 45 3.31 31.13 17.68
C ALA A 45 3.92 29.91 18.40
N TYR A 46 3.24 28.75 18.38
CA TYR A 46 3.66 27.55 19.10
C TYR A 46 4.58 26.63 18.28
N CYS A 47 4.32 26.49 16.97
CA CYS A 47 5.10 25.57 16.14
C CYS A 47 5.71 26.21 14.89
N GLY A 48 5.50 27.50 14.67
CA GLY A 48 6.01 28.21 13.49
C GLY A 48 5.29 27.92 12.19
N GLU A 49 4.21 27.08 12.20
CA GLU A 49 3.46 26.74 11.01
C GLU A 49 2.74 27.97 10.46
N THR A 50 2.82 28.17 9.16
CA THR A 50 2.10 29.23 8.47
C THR A 50 0.69 28.81 8.11
N ARG A 51 -0.26 29.74 8.21
CA ARG A 51 -1.63 29.53 7.73
C ARG A 51 -1.61 29.26 6.23
N ASP A 52 -2.30 28.20 5.75
CA ASP A 52 -2.37 27.87 4.32
C ASP A 52 -3.25 28.88 3.56
N VAL A 53 -2.74 30.10 3.43
CA VAL A 53 -3.38 31.22 2.75
C VAL A 53 -2.75 31.37 1.37
N TRP A 54 -3.59 31.41 0.34
CA TRP A 54 -3.14 31.72 -1.01
C TRP A 54 -3.81 32.98 -1.56
N THR A 55 -3.12 33.69 -2.43
CA THR A 55 -3.65 34.89 -3.09
C THR A 55 -4.09 34.51 -4.50
N CYS A 56 -5.36 34.79 -4.82
CA CYS A 56 -5.88 34.56 -6.16
C CYS A 56 -5.18 35.47 -7.18
N ALA A 57 -4.57 34.88 -8.20
CA ALA A 57 -3.86 35.63 -9.25
C ALA A 57 -4.76 36.52 -10.09
N GLU A 58 -6.06 36.22 -10.15
CA GLU A 58 -7.05 36.93 -10.97
C GLU A 58 -7.60 38.20 -10.28
N CYS A 59 -7.85 38.14 -8.97
CA CYS A 59 -8.50 39.22 -8.23
C CYS A 59 -7.75 39.71 -7.00
N GLY A 60 -6.60 39.16 -6.68
CA GLY A 60 -5.78 39.52 -5.53
C GLY A 60 -6.37 39.18 -4.15
N THR A 61 -7.48 38.43 -4.08
CA THR A 61 -8.12 38.07 -2.80
C THR A 61 -7.34 36.96 -2.10
N ARG A 62 -7.08 37.12 -0.80
CA ARG A 62 -6.50 36.08 0.06
C ARG A 62 -7.58 35.05 0.43
N ASN A 63 -7.28 33.78 0.31
CA ASN A 63 -8.22 32.69 0.50
C ASN A 63 -7.61 31.56 1.33
N LEU A 64 -8.45 30.89 2.14
CA LEU A 64 -8.13 29.72 2.94
C LEU A 64 -8.68 28.42 2.35
N SER A 65 -9.63 28.53 1.41
CA SER A 65 -10.23 27.42 0.69
C SER A 65 -9.59 27.23 -0.69
N ASP A 66 -9.75 26.09 -1.29
CA ASP A 66 -9.22 25.79 -2.62
C ASP A 66 -9.89 26.62 -3.75
N THR A 67 -10.97 27.31 -3.42
CA THR A 67 -11.71 28.16 -4.36
C THR A 67 -11.69 29.62 -3.85
N CYS A 68 -11.42 30.57 -4.75
CA CYS A 68 -11.46 31.99 -4.40
C CYS A 68 -12.87 32.43 -4.02
N SER A 69 -13.03 32.96 -2.83
CA SER A 69 -14.31 33.44 -2.29
C SER A 69 -14.91 34.60 -3.09
N LYS A 70 -14.10 35.35 -3.84
CA LYS A 70 -14.54 36.53 -4.61
C LYS A 70 -14.88 36.21 -6.07
N CYS A 71 -14.09 35.38 -6.76
CA CYS A 71 -14.25 35.14 -8.19
C CYS A 71 -14.48 33.68 -8.56
N GLY A 72 -14.56 32.75 -7.59
CA GLY A 72 -14.81 31.34 -7.81
C GLY A 72 -13.66 30.57 -8.49
N LYS A 73 -12.50 31.18 -8.71
CA LYS A 73 -11.35 30.50 -9.31
C LYS A 73 -10.68 29.55 -8.32
N GLU A 74 -10.32 28.38 -8.81
CA GLU A 74 -9.61 27.38 -8.01
C GLU A 74 -8.14 27.77 -7.81
N LYS A 75 -7.57 27.34 -6.67
CA LYS A 75 -6.14 27.45 -6.38
C LYS A 75 -5.38 26.69 -7.47
N LYS A 76 -4.46 27.36 -8.18
CA LYS A 76 -3.56 26.70 -9.13
C LYS A 76 -2.57 25.83 -8.36
N VAL A 77 -2.81 24.53 -8.36
CA VAL A 77 -1.87 23.53 -7.82
C VAL A 77 -1.05 22.97 -8.97
N SER A 78 0.25 22.75 -8.76
CA SER A 78 1.11 22.20 -9.82
C SER A 78 0.58 20.83 -10.29
N LEU A 79 0.62 20.58 -11.60
CA LEU A 79 0.11 19.37 -12.27
C LEU A 79 0.62 18.05 -11.68
N ALA A 80 1.76 18.05 -10.99
CA ALA A 80 2.30 16.87 -10.31
C ALA A 80 1.40 16.33 -9.18
N VAL A 81 0.53 17.16 -8.63
CA VAL A 81 -0.35 16.82 -7.50
C VAL A 81 -1.72 16.32 -7.96
N GLN A 82 -2.14 16.64 -9.19
CA GLN A 82 -3.46 16.24 -9.73
C GLN A 82 -3.53 14.77 -10.19
N ALA A 83 -2.41 14.07 -10.29
CA ALA A 83 -2.34 12.76 -10.94
C ALA A 83 -2.57 11.55 -10.02
N SER A 84 -2.76 11.73 -8.71
CA SER A 84 -2.93 10.61 -7.78
C SER A 84 -4.34 10.56 -7.21
N SER A 85 -5.17 9.66 -7.76
CA SER A 85 -6.51 9.35 -7.23
C SER A 85 -6.48 8.81 -5.78
N THR A 86 -5.32 8.42 -5.30
CA THR A 86 -5.10 7.85 -3.96
C THR A 86 -5.00 8.92 -2.87
N TYR A 87 -4.79 10.19 -3.25
CA TYR A 87 -4.58 11.31 -2.31
C TYR A 87 -5.36 12.55 -2.77
N PRO A 88 -6.69 12.60 -2.57
CA PRO A 88 -7.49 13.74 -3.03
C PRO A 88 -7.13 15.02 -2.29
N LEU A 89 -6.89 16.08 -3.04
CA LEU A 89 -6.55 17.43 -2.58
C LEU A 89 -7.53 17.98 -1.53
N THR A 90 -8.81 17.70 -1.71
CA THR A 90 -9.91 18.17 -0.84
C THR A 90 -9.92 17.52 0.53
N ALA A 91 -9.28 16.35 0.68
CA ALA A 91 -9.24 15.62 1.95
C ALA A 91 -8.07 16.04 2.86
N PHE A 92 -7.05 16.74 2.34
CA PHE A 92 -5.84 17.05 3.11
C PHE A 92 -6.06 17.96 4.34
N PRO A 93 -6.86 19.05 4.27
CA PRO A 93 -7.15 19.86 5.46
C PRO A 93 -7.86 19.05 6.55
N ALA A 94 -8.88 18.25 6.17
CA ALA A 94 -9.58 17.39 7.11
C ALA A 94 -8.66 16.32 7.72
N LEU A 95 -7.76 15.75 6.91
CA LEU A 95 -6.76 14.79 7.36
C LEU A 95 -5.85 15.39 8.44
N ARG A 96 -5.38 16.64 8.26
CA ARG A 96 -4.54 17.31 9.25
C ARG A 96 -5.28 17.54 10.56
N VAL A 97 -6.55 17.95 10.52
CA VAL A 97 -7.38 18.13 11.71
C VAL A 97 -7.55 16.81 12.47
N LEU A 98 -7.86 15.73 11.77
CA LEU A 98 -8.05 14.42 12.39
C LEU A 98 -6.72 13.89 12.96
N ALA A 99 -5.62 14.06 12.25
CA ALA A 99 -4.29 13.70 12.73
C ALA A 99 -3.90 14.49 13.99
N ALA A 100 -4.19 15.81 14.03
CA ALA A 100 -3.96 16.64 15.20
C ALA A 100 -4.86 16.22 16.39
N ALA A 101 -6.03 15.64 16.13
CA ALA A 101 -6.89 15.05 17.14
C ALA A 101 -6.45 13.65 17.61
N GLY A 102 -5.33 13.10 17.06
CA GLY A 102 -4.79 11.79 17.43
C GLY A 102 -5.43 10.61 16.70
N ASP A 103 -6.17 10.85 15.59
CA ASP A 103 -6.69 9.76 14.77
C ASP A 103 -5.53 9.00 14.09
N ALA A 104 -5.37 7.74 14.49
CA ALA A 104 -4.21 6.94 14.15
C ALA A 104 -4.06 6.68 12.64
N GLU A 105 -5.16 6.45 11.92
CA GLU A 105 -5.13 6.27 10.46
C GLU A 105 -4.77 7.58 9.76
N SER A 106 -5.29 8.71 10.22
CA SER A 106 -5.00 10.03 9.67
C SER A 106 -3.53 10.43 9.92
N LEU A 107 -2.97 10.12 11.09
CA LEU A 107 -1.54 10.27 11.38
C LEU A 107 -0.70 9.47 10.39
N PHE A 108 -1.03 8.19 10.16
CA PHE A 108 -0.32 7.36 9.20
C PHE A 108 -0.38 7.93 7.77
N ARG A 109 -1.58 8.36 7.33
CA ARG A 109 -1.77 8.99 6.02
C ARG A 109 -1.00 10.31 5.91
N LEU A 110 -0.98 11.14 6.95
CA LEU A 110 -0.20 12.37 6.99
C LEU A 110 1.30 12.10 6.85
N GLY A 111 1.80 11.04 7.51
CA GLY A 111 3.17 10.56 7.32
C GLY A 111 3.48 10.26 5.85
N LYS A 112 2.55 9.65 5.10
CA LYS A 112 2.69 9.41 3.65
C LYS A 112 2.80 10.70 2.83
N TYR A 113 2.09 11.75 3.23
CA TYR A 113 2.21 13.06 2.55
C TYR A 113 3.59 13.67 2.76
N TYR A 114 4.13 13.64 4.00
CA TYR A 114 5.50 14.10 4.28
C TYR A 114 6.55 13.24 3.60
N GLU A 115 6.39 11.90 3.58
CA GLU A 115 7.31 10.98 2.90
C GLU A 115 7.44 11.27 1.40
N LYS A 116 6.32 11.58 0.74
CA LYS A 116 6.27 11.78 -0.72
C LYS A 116 6.38 13.24 -1.14
N GLY A 117 6.31 14.19 -0.21
CA GLY A 117 6.25 15.62 -0.52
C GLY A 117 4.97 16.00 -1.26
N LEU A 118 3.85 15.35 -0.96
CA LEU A 118 2.55 15.62 -1.60
C LEU A 118 1.81 16.70 -0.81
N LEU A 119 1.52 17.83 -1.42
CA LEU A 119 0.85 18.99 -0.79
C LEU A 119 1.63 19.66 0.38
N VAL A 120 2.72 19.07 0.79
CA VAL A 120 3.65 19.55 1.81
C VAL A 120 5.07 19.36 1.32
N GLU A 121 6.02 20.07 1.90
CA GLU A 121 7.43 19.80 1.65
C GLU A 121 7.79 18.39 2.14
N GLN A 122 8.60 17.68 1.37
CA GLN A 122 9.09 16.35 1.75
C GLN A 122 9.92 16.45 3.02
N ASP A 123 9.55 15.69 4.05
CA ASP A 123 10.19 15.72 5.36
C ASP A 123 10.19 14.34 5.99
N ALA A 124 11.34 13.68 5.95
CA ALA A 124 11.50 12.33 6.47
C ALA A 124 11.32 12.24 7.98
N GLU A 125 11.74 13.27 8.73
CA GLU A 125 11.61 13.30 10.21
C GLU A 125 10.14 13.44 10.63
N LYS A 126 9.40 14.35 9.98
CA LYS A 126 7.95 14.48 10.20
C LYS A 126 7.20 13.23 9.78
N ALA A 127 7.56 12.62 8.66
CA ALA A 127 6.96 11.35 8.23
C ALA A 127 7.15 10.25 9.27
N LEU A 128 8.38 10.04 9.76
CA LEU A 128 8.69 9.05 10.78
C LEU A 128 7.97 9.33 12.10
N ARG A 129 7.87 10.60 12.52
CA ARG A 129 7.09 10.98 13.71
C ARG A 129 5.63 10.59 13.53
N CYS A 130 5.01 10.99 12.44
CA CYS A 130 3.61 10.64 12.15
C CYS A 130 3.38 9.12 12.15
N TYR A 131 4.30 8.33 11.62
CA TYR A 131 4.19 6.86 11.66
C TYR A 131 4.32 6.29 13.07
N ARG A 132 5.21 6.84 13.92
CA ARG A 132 5.32 6.43 15.33
C ARG A 132 4.07 6.78 16.10
N ASP A 133 3.60 8.03 15.97
CA ASP A 133 2.40 8.50 16.66
C ASP A 133 1.18 7.65 16.25
N ALA A 134 1.05 7.30 14.96
CA ALA A 134 0.01 6.41 14.46
C ALA A 134 0.10 5.00 15.07
N ALA A 135 1.31 4.44 15.14
CA ALA A 135 1.57 3.13 15.69
C ALA A 135 1.25 3.07 17.18
N GLU A 136 1.69 4.07 17.95
CA GLU A 136 1.43 4.20 19.38
C GLU A 136 -0.05 4.48 19.67
N SER A 137 -0.75 5.16 18.74
CA SER A 137 -2.21 5.37 18.81
C SER A 137 -3.04 4.14 18.41
N GLY A 138 -2.41 2.98 18.19
CA GLY A 138 -3.11 1.71 17.96
C GLY A 138 -3.32 1.33 16.50
N TYR A 139 -2.64 1.95 15.55
CA TYR A 139 -2.70 1.56 14.13
C TYR A 139 -1.62 0.52 13.81
N ALA A 140 -1.95 -0.75 13.91
CA ALA A 140 -1.01 -1.87 13.72
C ALA A 140 -0.25 -1.80 12.39
N GLN A 141 -0.88 -1.33 11.31
CA GLN A 141 -0.25 -1.17 10.01
C GLN A 141 0.91 -0.16 10.03
N ALA A 142 0.88 0.82 10.93
CA ALA A 142 1.99 1.77 11.09
C ALA A 142 3.23 1.09 11.68
N TRP A 143 3.06 0.13 12.61
CA TRP A 143 4.18 -0.69 13.10
C TRP A 143 4.78 -1.53 11.97
N VAL A 144 3.96 -2.19 11.14
CA VAL A 144 4.46 -2.93 9.96
C VAL A 144 5.24 -2.02 9.04
N TYR A 145 4.71 -0.82 8.80
CA TYR A 145 5.35 0.13 7.90
C TYR A 145 6.69 0.65 8.44
N LEU A 146 6.76 0.99 9.74
CA LEU A 146 8.01 1.33 10.42
C LEU A 146 9.02 0.17 10.32
N GLY A 147 8.60 -1.06 10.61
CA GLY A 147 9.44 -2.24 10.47
C GLY A 147 10.08 -2.31 9.08
N ARG A 148 9.28 -2.15 8.03
CA ARG A 148 9.77 -2.14 6.64
C ARG A 148 10.75 -1.01 6.34
N LEU A 149 10.54 0.19 6.88
CA LEU A 149 11.46 1.32 6.69
C LEU A 149 12.83 1.05 7.30
N TYR A 150 12.85 0.46 8.51
CA TYR A 150 14.10 0.13 9.19
C TYR A 150 14.78 -1.12 8.60
N ASP A 151 14.01 -2.10 8.14
CA ASP A 151 14.54 -3.27 7.44
C ASP A 151 15.21 -2.89 6.11
N ALA A 152 14.52 -2.10 5.29
CA ALA A 152 15.03 -1.67 3.99
C ALA A 152 16.03 -0.49 4.06
N GLY A 153 16.17 0.18 5.21
CA GLY A 153 17.01 1.37 5.34
C GLY A 153 16.49 2.57 4.56
N VAL A 154 15.17 2.69 4.40
CA VAL A 154 14.53 3.81 3.69
C VAL A 154 14.23 4.94 4.67
N MET A 155 14.73 6.14 4.41
CA MET A 155 14.66 7.34 5.28
C MET A 155 15.43 7.21 6.62
N VAL A 156 15.86 6.03 7.00
CA VAL A 156 16.59 5.71 8.24
C VAL A 156 17.74 4.77 7.94
N LYS A 157 18.68 4.64 8.85
CA LYS A 157 19.70 3.58 8.76
C LYS A 157 19.01 2.24 9.01
N PRO A 158 19.41 1.17 8.28
CA PRO A 158 18.91 -0.18 8.53
C PRO A 158 19.11 -0.60 9.99
N ASP A 159 18.08 -1.15 10.59
CA ASP A 159 18.10 -1.69 11.96
C ASP A 159 17.13 -2.88 12.04
N ALA A 160 17.66 -4.08 11.81
CA ALA A 160 16.89 -5.30 11.82
C ALA A 160 16.30 -5.63 13.21
N ALA A 161 16.97 -5.24 14.29
CA ALA A 161 16.47 -5.47 15.64
C ALA A 161 15.24 -4.61 15.93
N PHE A 162 15.29 -3.33 15.55
CA PHE A 162 14.14 -2.44 15.66
C PHE A 162 13.00 -2.84 14.71
N ALA A 163 13.31 -3.28 13.47
CA ALA A 163 12.31 -3.79 12.54
C ALA A 163 11.58 -5.01 13.13
N LEU A 164 12.31 -5.94 13.71
CA LEU A 164 11.75 -7.11 14.39
C LEU A 164 10.82 -6.72 15.55
N ASP A 165 11.20 -5.74 16.37
CA ASP A 165 10.37 -5.24 17.47
C ASP A 165 9.07 -4.61 16.93
N CYS A 166 9.16 -3.83 15.86
CA CYS A 166 7.98 -3.27 15.18
C CYS A 166 7.04 -4.38 14.67
N TYR A 167 7.57 -5.43 14.05
CA TYR A 167 6.74 -6.54 13.56
C TYR A 167 6.10 -7.32 14.72
N ARG A 168 6.82 -7.51 15.85
CA ARG A 168 6.24 -8.13 17.06
C ARG A 168 5.07 -7.32 17.60
N LYS A 169 5.24 -6.00 17.76
CA LYS A 169 4.15 -5.11 18.21
C LYS A 169 2.94 -5.17 17.29
N ALA A 170 3.15 -5.17 15.98
CA ALA A 170 2.06 -5.30 15.03
C ALA A 170 1.38 -6.68 15.09
N ALA A 171 2.14 -7.75 15.30
CA ALA A 171 1.63 -9.11 15.45
C ALA A 171 0.81 -9.29 16.75
N ASP A 172 1.26 -8.69 17.86
CA ASP A 172 0.51 -8.65 19.13
C ASP A 172 -0.85 -7.93 18.97
N MET A 173 -0.94 -7.00 18.02
CA MET A 173 -2.18 -6.34 17.63
C MET A 173 -3.00 -7.13 16.59
N GLY A 174 -2.55 -8.34 16.22
CA GLY A 174 -3.26 -9.26 15.33
C GLY A 174 -3.07 -8.96 13.82
N ASN A 175 -2.11 -8.14 13.44
CA ASN A 175 -1.86 -7.84 12.04
C ASN A 175 -1.28 -9.05 11.29
N ALA A 176 -1.99 -9.57 10.29
CA ALA A 176 -1.59 -10.75 9.53
C ALA A 176 -0.25 -10.57 8.81
N GLN A 177 -0.01 -9.42 8.19
CA GLN A 177 1.21 -9.13 7.47
C GLN A 177 2.44 -9.10 8.39
N ALA A 178 2.26 -8.69 9.66
CA ALA A 178 3.34 -8.71 10.64
C ALA A 178 3.82 -10.13 10.96
N PHE A 179 2.91 -11.08 11.06
CA PHE A 179 3.28 -12.49 11.22
C PHE A 179 4.08 -13.00 10.02
N TRP A 180 3.71 -12.61 8.80
CA TRP A 180 4.49 -12.97 7.61
C TRP A 180 5.92 -12.42 7.66
N TYR A 181 6.11 -11.14 8.05
CA TYR A 181 7.46 -10.57 8.21
C TYR A 181 8.26 -11.26 9.32
N LEU A 182 7.63 -11.62 10.44
CA LEU A 182 8.29 -12.42 11.48
C LEU A 182 8.74 -13.77 10.94
N GLY A 183 7.89 -14.45 10.17
CA GLY A 183 8.23 -15.69 9.48
C GLY A 183 9.46 -15.54 8.58
N SER A 184 9.51 -14.50 7.76
CA SER A 184 10.64 -14.18 6.88
C SER A 184 11.93 -13.92 7.66
N PHE A 185 11.86 -13.17 8.76
CA PHE A 185 13.02 -12.90 9.63
C PHE A 185 13.60 -14.18 10.23
N TYR A 186 12.76 -15.11 10.70
CA TYR A 186 13.22 -16.41 11.18
C TYR A 186 13.67 -17.35 10.07
N GLU A 187 13.06 -17.27 8.86
CA GLU A 187 13.52 -18.06 7.71
C GLU A 187 14.91 -17.63 7.23
N GLU A 188 15.19 -16.32 7.24
CA GLU A 188 16.46 -15.76 6.75
C GLU A 188 17.52 -15.63 7.83
N GLY A 189 17.13 -15.61 9.12
CA GLY A 189 18.03 -15.30 10.23
C GLY A 189 18.38 -13.82 10.34
N THR A 190 17.48 -12.94 9.89
CA THR A 190 17.69 -11.48 9.88
C THR A 190 17.44 -10.91 11.27
N GLY A 191 18.51 -10.49 11.97
CA GLY A 191 18.43 -9.95 13.33
C GLY A 191 18.05 -10.97 14.42
N VAL A 192 17.86 -12.23 14.05
CA VAL A 192 17.58 -13.39 14.92
C VAL A 192 18.32 -14.61 14.41
N GLU A 193 18.46 -15.64 15.24
CA GLU A 193 18.95 -16.93 14.77
C GLU A 193 17.94 -17.58 13.81
N GLN A 194 18.44 -18.10 12.69
CA GLN A 194 17.61 -18.77 11.70
C GLN A 194 16.87 -19.97 12.31
N ASN A 195 15.56 -20.02 12.12
CA ASN A 195 14.73 -21.09 12.64
C ASN A 195 13.53 -21.35 11.72
N TYR A 196 13.64 -22.36 10.87
CA TYR A 196 12.58 -22.74 9.94
C TYR A 196 11.28 -23.19 10.61
N GLY A 197 11.35 -23.82 11.79
CA GLY A 197 10.16 -24.20 12.55
C GLY A 197 9.37 -22.97 13.00
N MET A 198 10.04 -22.00 13.61
CA MET A 198 9.40 -20.73 13.97
C MET A 198 8.90 -19.95 12.76
N ALA A 199 9.64 -19.99 11.65
CA ALA A 199 9.18 -19.35 10.40
C ALA A 199 7.85 -19.95 9.93
N MET A 200 7.73 -21.28 9.92
CA MET A 200 6.49 -21.98 9.55
C MET A 200 5.34 -21.63 10.49
N ASP A 201 5.58 -21.58 11.80
CA ASP A 201 4.55 -21.23 12.79
C ASP A 201 4.01 -19.82 12.52
N TYR A 202 4.90 -18.85 12.29
CA TYR A 202 4.50 -17.48 11.97
C TYR A 202 3.78 -17.36 10.63
N TYR A 203 4.26 -18.06 9.59
CA TYR A 203 3.55 -18.10 8.31
C TYR A 203 2.17 -18.75 8.45
N GLN A 204 2.04 -19.79 9.27
CA GLN A 204 0.74 -20.42 9.53
C GLN A 204 -0.21 -19.43 10.25
N MET A 205 0.29 -18.71 11.27
CA MET A 205 -0.50 -17.68 11.96
C MET A 205 -0.99 -16.57 11.03
N ALA A 206 -0.18 -16.16 10.05
CA ALA A 206 -0.56 -15.18 9.05
C ALA A 206 -1.57 -15.76 8.04
N ALA A 207 -1.34 -16.98 7.56
CA ALA A 207 -2.18 -17.70 6.62
C ALA A 207 -3.60 -17.93 7.18
N ASP A 208 -3.71 -18.30 8.48
CA ASP A 208 -4.97 -18.48 9.19
C ASP A 208 -5.77 -17.16 9.32
N ARG A 209 -5.10 -16.01 9.16
CA ARG A 209 -5.71 -14.69 9.11
C ARG A 209 -5.98 -14.19 7.70
N GLY A 210 -5.86 -15.07 6.69
CA GLY A 210 -6.19 -14.78 5.31
C GLY A 210 -5.06 -14.16 4.49
N ASP A 211 -3.81 -14.21 4.98
CA ASP A 211 -2.66 -13.74 4.22
C ASP A 211 -2.26 -14.75 3.14
N ALA A 212 -2.45 -14.38 1.88
CA ALA A 212 -2.16 -15.26 0.75
C ALA A 212 -0.65 -15.49 0.52
N ASP A 213 0.18 -14.50 0.84
CA ASP A 213 1.63 -14.61 0.68
C ASP A 213 2.22 -15.62 1.66
N SER A 214 1.60 -15.76 2.84
CA SER A 214 1.99 -16.76 3.84
C SER A 214 1.70 -18.19 3.37
N TRP A 215 0.58 -18.43 2.68
CA TRP A 215 0.33 -19.72 2.05
C TRP A 215 1.36 -20.04 0.98
N MET A 216 1.81 -19.04 0.21
CA MET A 216 2.92 -19.22 -0.74
C MET A 216 4.24 -19.55 -0.06
N SER A 217 4.55 -18.86 1.05
CA SER A 217 5.77 -19.13 1.83
C SER A 217 5.76 -20.56 2.39
N LEU A 218 4.65 -21.00 2.99
CA LEU A 218 4.48 -22.37 3.47
C LEU A 218 4.59 -23.39 2.33
N ALA A 219 3.96 -23.14 1.19
CA ALA A 219 4.07 -23.99 0.01
C ALA A 219 5.53 -24.16 -0.44
N TYR A 220 6.28 -23.05 -0.49
CA TYR A 220 7.70 -23.08 -0.82
C TYR A 220 8.51 -23.88 0.19
N MET A 221 8.25 -23.73 1.51
CA MET A 221 8.94 -24.50 2.55
C MET A 221 8.69 -26.01 2.41
N TYR A 222 7.46 -26.44 2.16
CA TYR A 222 7.17 -27.85 1.87
C TYR A 222 7.79 -28.34 0.55
N GLN A 223 7.82 -27.51 -0.47
CA GLN A 223 8.45 -27.85 -1.74
C GLN A 223 9.95 -28.09 -1.62
N GLN A 224 10.63 -27.27 -0.81
CA GLN A 224 12.08 -27.31 -0.65
C GLN A 224 12.55 -28.18 0.53
N GLY A 225 11.64 -28.65 1.37
CA GLY A 225 11.99 -29.38 2.59
C GLY A 225 12.68 -28.49 3.65
N LYS A 226 12.32 -27.21 3.71
CA LYS A 226 12.86 -26.27 4.70
C LYS A 226 12.11 -26.40 6.03
N GLY A 227 12.79 -26.92 7.06
CA GLY A 227 12.21 -27.13 8.39
C GLY A 227 11.21 -28.28 8.49
N VAL A 228 10.88 -28.93 7.37
CA VAL A 228 10.01 -30.12 7.27
C VAL A 228 10.54 -31.02 6.19
N GLU A 229 10.09 -32.28 6.16
CA GLU A 229 10.31 -33.16 5.00
C GLU A 229 9.60 -32.59 3.76
N ALA A 230 10.27 -32.67 2.62
CA ALA A 230 9.73 -32.16 1.37
C ALA A 230 8.44 -32.93 0.99
N ASP A 231 7.36 -32.19 0.77
CA ASP A 231 6.06 -32.71 0.35
C ASP A 231 5.50 -31.86 -0.80
N PRO A 232 5.79 -32.26 -2.05
CA PRO A 232 5.31 -31.53 -3.24
C PRO A 232 3.78 -31.48 -3.35
N GLN A 233 3.07 -32.50 -2.83
CA GLN A 233 1.62 -32.55 -2.89
C GLN A 233 1.02 -31.51 -1.94
N LYS A 234 1.54 -31.42 -0.72
CA LYS A 234 1.12 -30.40 0.24
C LYS A 234 1.50 -28.98 -0.22
N ALA A 235 2.66 -28.84 -0.85
CA ALA A 235 3.03 -27.57 -1.48
C ALA A 235 2.00 -27.14 -2.53
N LEU A 236 1.55 -28.06 -3.39
CA LEU A 236 0.52 -27.77 -4.39
C LEU A 236 -0.80 -27.32 -3.75
N GLU A 237 -1.26 -28.02 -2.71
CA GLU A 237 -2.47 -27.64 -1.96
C GLU A 237 -2.35 -26.21 -1.39
N TYR A 238 -1.19 -25.84 -0.90
CA TYR A 238 -0.96 -24.50 -0.32
C TYR A 238 -0.86 -23.41 -1.40
N TYR A 239 -0.27 -23.71 -2.57
CA TYR A 239 -0.36 -22.80 -3.72
C TYR A 239 -1.81 -22.61 -4.19
N GLU A 240 -2.63 -23.66 -4.20
CA GLU A 240 -4.05 -23.55 -4.52
C GLU A 240 -4.83 -22.73 -3.50
N LYS A 241 -4.51 -22.82 -2.19
CA LYS A 241 -5.08 -21.96 -1.15
C LYS A 241 -4.70 -20.50 -1.37
N ALA A 242 -3.42 -20.19 -1.62
CA ALA A 242 -2.97 -18.83 -1.93
C ALA A 242 -3.69 -18.27 -3.16
N ALA A 243 -3.86 -19.07 -4.21
CA ALA A 243 -4.58 -18.67 -5.42
C ALA A 243 -6.08 -18.42 -5.16
N SER A 244 -6.71 -19.20 -4.27
CA SER A 244 -8.12 -19.00 -3.88
C SER A 244 -8.33 -17.69 -3.10
N LEU A 245 -7.30 -17.21 -2.42
CA LEU A 245 -7.28 -15.91 -1.74
C LEU A 245 -6.89 -14.74 -2.67
N GLY A 246 -6.74 -14.98 -3.97
CA GLY A 246 -6.47 -13.95 -4.97
C GLY A 246 -4.99 -13.64 -5.17
N SER A 247 -4.07 -14.53 -4.78
CA SER A 247 -2.66 -14.35 -5.11
C SER A 247 -2.42 -14.58 -6.61
N GLY A 248 -2.16 -13.50 -7.34
CA GLY A 248 -1.78 -13.56 -8.76
C GLY A 248 -0.45 -14.30 -8.97
N LEU A 249 0.45 -14.26 -7.99
CA LEU A 249 1.72 -15.00 -8.03
C LEU A 249 1.48 -16.51 -7.87
N ALA A 250 0.58 -16.93 -7.00
CA ALA A 250 0.22 -18.33 -6.84
C ALA A 250 -0.45 -18.87 -8.10
N CYS A 251 -1.37 -18.11 -8.71
CA CYS A 251 -1.98 -18.47 -9.98
C CYS A 251 -0.93 -18.60 -11.11
N ASP A 252 0.01 -17.66 -11.20
CA ASP A 252 1.11 -17.72 -12.17
C ASP A 252 1.98 -18.97 -11.97
N TYR A 253 2.30 -19.29 -10.72
CA TYR A 253 3.11 -20.45 -10.40
C TYR A 253 2.38 -21.77 -10.70
N LEU A 254 1.10 -21.90 -10.36
CA LEU A 254 0.26 -23.04 -10.73
C LEU A 254 0.17 -23.20 -12.25
N GLY A 255 0.00 -22.09 -12.97
CA GLY A 255 0.06 -22.08 -14.43
C GLY A 255 1.37 -22.68 -14.95
N TYR A 256 2.49 -22.26 -14.40
CA TYR A 256 3.81 -22.81 -14.75
C TYR A 256 3.92 -24.30 -14.46
N LEU A 257 3.48 -24.79 -13.30
CA LEU A 257 3.53 -26.20 -12.92
C LEU A 257 2.75 -27.07 -13.91
N TYR A 258 1.51 -26.70 -14.27
CA TYR A 258 0.69 -27.45 -15.20
C TYR A 258 1.18 -27.34 -16.66
N MET A 259 1.73 -26.21 -17.08
CA MET A 259 2.31 -26.05 -18.42
C MET A 259 3.55 -26.90 -18.64
N THR A 260 4.39 -27.03 -17.61
CA THR A 260 5.67 -27.77 -17.71
C THR A 260 5.55 -29.23 -17.33
N GLY A 261 4.59 -29.59 -16.48
CA GLY A 261 4.49 -30.91 -15.86
C GLY A 261 5.48 -31.09 -14.71
N THR A 262 5.99 -30.01 -14.14
CA THR A 262 6.89 -30.06 -12.98
C THR A 262 6.06 -30.32 -11.72
N GLN A 263 6.30 -31.40 -11.01
CA GLN A 263 5.60 -31.84 -9.78
C GLN A 263 4.12 -32.25 -9.99
N VAL A 264 3.53 -32.01 -11.13
CA VAL A 264 2.17 -32.42 -11.51
C VAL A 264 2.17 -33.00 -12.88
N THR A 265 1.16 -33.81 -13.23
CA THR A 265 0.97 -34.25 -14.61
C THR A 265 0.73 -33.02 -15.49
N ARG A 266 1.48 -32.94 -16.60
CA ARG A 266 1.34 -31.85 -17.55
C ARG A 266 -0.08 -31.74 -18.08
N ASP A 267 -0.67 -30.56 -17.94
CA ASP A 267 -2.00 -30.21 -18.45
C ASP A 267 -1.97 -28.72 -18.90
N THR A 268 -1.75 -28.56 -20.21
CA THR A 268 -1.62 -27.23 -20.80
C THR A 268 -2.92 -26.44 -20.74
N SER A 269 -4.07 -27.09 -20.82
CA SER A 269 -5.37 -26.41 -20.70
C SER A 269 -5.55 -25.81 -19.29
N LYS A 270 -5.30 -26.63 -18.27
CA LYS A 270 -5.35 -26.19 -16.86
C LYS A 270 -4.28 -25.12 -16.58
N GLY A 271 -3.09 -25.25 -17.16
CA GLY A 271 -2.04 -24.25 -17.05
C GLY A 271 -2.45 -22.89 -17.61
N LEU A 272 -3.10 -22.87 -18.78
CA LEU A 272 -3.63 -21.64 -19.37
C LEU A 272 -4.80 -21.02 -18.58
N GLU A 273 -5.64 -21.84 -17.95
CA GLU A 273 -6.69 -21.35 -17.05
C GLU A 273 -6.09 -20.59 -15.86
N TRP A 274 -5.04 -21.15 -15.24
CA TRP A 274 -4.34 -20.50 -14.16
C TRP A 274 -3.63 -19.20 -14.60
N TYR A 275 -2.99 -19.21 -15.79
CA TYR A 275 -2.41 -17.98 -16.33
C TYR A 275 -3.46 -16.91 -16.63
N ARG A 276 -4.69 -17.26 -17.08
CA ARG A 276 -5.77 -16.30 -17.27
C ARG A 276 -6.20 -15.70 -15.95
N LYS A 277 -6.39 -16.50 -14.89
CA LYS A 277 -6.68 -16.00 -13.54
C LYS A 277 -5.59 -15.05 -13.04
N ALA A 278 -4.32 -15.41 -13.19
CA ALA A 278 -3.21 -14.55 -12.82
C ALA A 278 -3.19 -13.23 -13.61
N ALA A 279 -3.47 -13.28 -14.91
CA ALA A 279 -3.55 -12.10 -15.76
C ALA A 279 -4.72 -11.17 -15.39
N GLU A 280 -5.88 -11.70 -15.01
CA GLU A 280 -7.02 -10.96 -14.48
C GLU A 280 -6.65 -10.24 -13.17
N LEU A 281 -5.79 -10.84 -12.35
CA LEU A 281 -5.21 -10.26 -11.14
C LEU A 281 -4.04 -9.31 -11.42
N GLY A 282 -3.76 -9.01 -12.69
CA GLY A 282 -2.74 -8.03 -13.09
C GLY A 282 -1.32 -8.59 -13.21
N ASN A 283 -1.12 -9.90 -13.18
CA ASN A 283 0.20 -10.50 -13.30
C ASN A 283 0.75 -10.36 -14.73
N ALA A 284 1.73 -9.49 -14.92
CA ALA A 284 2.31 -9.18 -16.22
C ALA A 284 3.06 -10.36 -16.86
N ARG A 285 3.66 -11.26 -16.05
CA ARG A 285 4.36 -12.46 -16.52
C ARG A 285 3.37 -13.46 -17.13
N SER A 286 2.24 -13.66 -16.47
CA SER A 286 1.17 -14.54 -16.99
C SER A 286 0.54 -13.98 -18.26
N MET A 287 0.36 -12.65 -18.36
CA MET A 287 -0.07 -12.03 -19.62
C MET A 287 0.91 -12.31 -20.76
N TYR A 288 2.22 -12.21 -20.49
CA TYR A 288 3.25 -12.58 -21.47
C TYR A 288 3.20 -14.06 -21.83
N ALA A 289 3.05 -14.96 -20.83
CA ALA A 289 2.96 -16.38 -21.05
C ALA A 289 1.75 -16.79 -21.92
N LEU A 290 0.59 -16.13 -21.73
CA LEU A 290 -0.59 -16.30 -22.60
C LEU A 290 -0.30 -15.86 -24.03
N GLY A 291 0.35 -14.71 -24.22
CA GLY A 291 0.77 -14.24 -25.54
C GLY A 291 1.66 -15.25 -26.25
N TYR A 292 2.62 -15.81 -25.53
CA TYR A 292 3.52 -16.84 -26.03
C TYR A 292 2.77 -18.16 -26.37
N ALA A 293 1.82 -18.56 -25.53
CA ALA A 293 1.01 -19.74 -25.78
C ALA A 293 0.19 -19.62 -27.08
N TYR A 294 -0.44 -18.49 -27.35
CA TYR A 294 -1.14 -18.23 -28.62
C TYR A 294 -0.20 -18.11 -29.83
N GLN A 295 1.00 -17.56 -29.64
CA GLN A 295 1.99 -17.46 -30.69
C GLN A 295 2.50 -18.85 -31.15
N CYS A 296 2.72 -19.76 -30.18
CA CYS A 296 3.35 -21.06 -30.43
C CYS A 296 2.35 -22.23 -30.50
N GLY A 297 1.06 -22.02 -30.25
CA GLY A 297 0.05 -23.08 -30.23
C GLY A 297 0.19 -24.01 -29.01
N GLN A 298 0.59 -23.47 -27.83
CA GLN A 298 0.75 -24.28 -26.63
C GLN A 298 -0.58 -24.42 -25.86
N GLY A 299 -1.30 -25.51 -26.09
CA GLY A 299 -2.59 -25.78 -25.48
C GLY A 299 -3.76 -24.94 -26.04
N VAL A 300 -3.51 -24.15 -27.06
CA VAL A 300 -4.48 -23.37 -27.86
C VAL A 300 -4.05 -23.36 -29.31
N ASP A 301 -4.97 -23.07 -30.24
CA ASP A 301 -4.63 -22.87 -31.65
C ASP A 301 -3.73 -21.61 -31.81
N ILE A 302 -2.82 -21.67 -32.76
CA ILE A 302 -1.97 -20.55 -33.11
C ILE A 302 -2.85 -19.37 -33.54
N ASN A 303 -2.72 -18.26 -32.83
CA ASN A 303 -3.47 -17.06 -33.13
C ASN A 303 -2.60 -15.81 -32.80
N MET A 304 -1.96 -15.26 -33.84
CA MET A 304 -1.06 -14.14 -33.68
C MET A 304 -1.76 -12.84 -33.28
N GLU A 305 -3.01 -12.64 -33.69
CA GLU A 305 -3.79 -11.47 -33.28
C GLU A 305 -4.06 -11.49 -31.77
N GLU A 306 -4.49 -12.64 -31.23
CA GLU A 306 -4.71 -12.81 -29.80
C GLU A 306 -3.38 -12.74 -29.01
N ALA A 307 -2.31 -13.32 -29.54
CA ALA A 307 -0.98 -13.21 -28.95
C ALA A 307 -0.56 -11.75 -28.78
N LEU A 308 -0.77 -10.90 -29.79
CA LEU A 308 -0.42 -9.48 -29.74
C LEU A 308 -1.26 -8.72 -28.72
N LYS A 309 -2.55 -9.02 -28.56
CA LYS A 309 -3.38 -8.42 -27.49
C LYS A 309 -2.84 -8.74 -26.09
N TRP A 310 -2.41 -9.98 -25.86
CA TRP A 310 -1.81 -10.37 -24.58
C TRP A 310 -0.43 -9.74 -24.36
N TYR A 311 0.41 -9.63 -25.38
CA TYR A 311 1.68 -8.92 -25.28
C TYR A 311 1.49 -7.42 -25.03
N GLU A 312 0.46 -6.78 -25.61
CA GLU A 312 0.11 -5.41 -25.31
C GLU A 312 -0.29 -5.23 -23.84
N LYS A 313 -1.18 -6.09 -23.31
CA LYS A 313 -1.55 -6.09 -21.88
C LYS A 313 -0.32 -6.27 -20.98
N ALA A 314 0.57 -7.23 -21.31
CA ALA A 314 1.81 -7.44 -20.59
C ALA A 314 2.72 -6.20 -20.61
N ALA A 315 2.84 -5.53 -21.75
CA ALA A 315 3.61 -4.31 -21.91
C ALA A 315 3.06 -3.16 -21.04
N LEU A 316 1.73 -2.98 -21.05
CA LEU A 316 1.04 -1.97 -20.22
C LEU A 316 1.19 -2.28 -18.72
N ALA A 317 1.25 -3.56 -18.35
CA ALA A 317 1.53 -4.02 -16.99
C ALA A 317 3.04 -4.01 -16.62
N GLY A 318 3.90 -3.46 -17.50
CA GLY A 318 5.33 -3.27 -17.23
C GLY A 318 6.24 -4.45 -17.60
N HIS A 319 5.74 -5.49 -18.30
CA HIS A 319 6.55 -6.64 -18.71
C HIS A 319 7.49 -6.28 -19.88
N LYS A 320 8.80 -6.22 -19.62
CA LYS A 320 9.81 -5.78 -20.60
C LYS A 320 9.77 -6.56 -21.91
N ASN A 321 9.76 -7.90 -21.84
CA ASN A 321 9.75 -8.74 -23.04
C ASN A 321 8.40 -8.64 -23.78
N GLY A 322 7.28 -8.50 -23.06
CA GLY A 322 5.98 -8.22 -23.67
C GLY A 322 6.00 -6.94 -24.50
N TYR A 323 6.56 -5.87 -23.97
CA TYR A 323 6.77 -4.61 -24.69
C TYR A 323 7.63 -4.78 -25.95
N LEU A 324 8.75 -5.50 -25.85
CA LEU A 324 9.66 -5.70 -27.00
C LEU A 324 8.99 -6.48 -28.13
N VAL A 325 8.28 -7.57 -27.82
CA VAL A 325 7.58 -8.36 -28.83
C VAL A 325 6.45 -7.55 -29.45
N TRP A 326 5.57 -6.94 -28.63
CA TRP A 326 4.47 -6.11 -29.12
C TRP A 326 4.96 -4.98 -30.04
N LYS A 327 6.03 -4.27 -29.67
CA LYS A 327 6.63 -3.21 -30.47
C LYS A 327 7.21 -3.72 -31.82
N ALA A 328 7.79 -4.92 -31.83
CA ALA A 328 8.37 -5.49 -33.05
C ALA A 328 7.32 -5.83 -34.11
N TYR A 329 6.12 -6.25 -33.70
CA TYR A 329 5.03 -6.62 -34.61
C TYR A 329 4.08 -5.46 -34.98
N ARG A 330 4.19 -4.32 -34.35
CA ARG A 330 3.37 -3.13 -34.65
C ARG A 330 3.96 -2.24 -35.77
N LYS A 331 5.08 -2.67 -36.37
CA LYS A 331 5.65 -2.06 -37.56
C LYS A 331 4.95 -2.60 -38.80
#